data_9df0c6a9f6f03ab43c0e3e7013b7c547
#
_entry.id   9df0c6a9f6f03ab43c0e3e7013b7c547
#
_cell.length_a   1.000
_cell.length_b   1.000
_cell.length_c   1.000
_cell.angle_alpha   90.00
_cell.angle_beta   90.00
_cell.angle_gamma   90.00
#
_symmetry.space_group_name_H-M   'P 1'
#
loop_
_entity.id
_entity.type
_entity.pdbx_description
1 polymer ?
#
loop_
_entity_poly.entity_id
_entity_poly.type
_entity_poly.pdbx_seq_one_letter_code
_entity_poly.pdbx_strand_id
1 'polypeptide(L)'
;MEYDYWRKQNPAKPLFPDIEWAKPEQRAQRGRLGIVGGNKLGFAGVAEAYQTALSTGAGEVRVVLPDALKRSITPAMTDVIFAPSNPSGSLARGAINELRALSSWSTGLLLAGDAGRNSETTIVYSDLLSTYDGPLVVTRDAVDLVRIDAEAIATRPRTVLVLSFAQLQKLFRELYYPKILTFNMPLMQLVEALHKFTITYPLTIATLH
;
A
#
# COMPACT_ATOMS: atom_id res chain seq x y z
N MET A 1 5.73 -20.99 26.56
CA MET A 1 5.18 -19.64 26.85
C MET A 1 4.22 -19.31 25.74
N GLU A 2 2.95 -19.11 26.06
CA GLU A 2 1.95 -18.60 25.14
C GLU A 2 2.01 -17.07 25.25
N TYR A 3 2.23 -16.38 24.13
CA TYR A 3 2.24 -14.93 24.08
C TYR A 3 0.87 -14.46 23.62
N ASP A 4 0.16 -13.68 24.40
CA ASP A 4 -1.18 -13.21 24.10
C ASP A 4 -1.28 -12.42 22.80
N TYR A 5 -0.18 -11.77 22.38
CA TYR A 5 -0.08 -11.01 21.15
C TYR A 5 0.33 -11.83 19.92
N TRP A 6 0.69 -13.12 20.11
CA TRP A 6 1.05 -13.99 18.99
C TRP A 6 -0.07 -14.96 18.67
N ARG A 7 -0.65 -14.80 17.50
CA ARG A 7 -1.67 -15.73 16.98
C ARG A 7 -1.19 -16.38 15.70
N LYS A 8 -1.25 -17.69 15.65
CA LYS A 8 -1.02 -18.47 14.44
C LYS A 8 -2.34 -18.70 13.73
N GLN A 9 -2.42 -18.31 12.46
CA GLN A 9 -3.59 -18.61 11.65
C GLN A 9 -3.65 -20.13 11.36
N ASN A 10 -4.84 -20.70 11.55
CA ASN A 10 -5.13 -22.09 11.23
C ASN A 10 -6.38 -22.12 10.33
N PRO A 11 -6.36 -22.88 9.20
CA PRO A 11 -7.53 -23.00 8.32
C PRO A 11 -8.80 -23.47 9.03
N ALA A 12 -8.65 -24.34 10.04
CA ALA A 12 -9.79 -24.84 10.82
C ALA A 12 -10.34 -23.85 11.86
N LYS A 13 -9.59 -22.77 12.17
CA LYS A 13 -9.98 -21.76 13.14
C LYS A 13 -9.51 -20.39 12.64
N PRO A 14 -10.28 -19.73 11.77
CA PRO A 14 -9.93 -18.40 11.24
C PRO A 14 -9.81 -17.38 12.36
N LEU A 15 -8.87 -16.44 12.23
CA LEU A 15 -8.63 -15.38 13.22
C LEU A 15 -9.77 -14.35 13.26
N PHE A 16 -10.47 -14.16 12.16
CA PHE A 16 -11.51 -13.17 11.98
C PHE A 16 -12.78 -13.80 11.37
N PRO A 17 -13.49 -14.67 12.11
CA PRO A 17 -14.67 -15.38 11.58
C PRO A 17 -15.80 -14.44 11.19
N ASP A 18 -15.89 -13.27 11.84
CA ASP A 18 -16.98 -12.31 11.61
C ASP A 18 -16.92 -11.68 10.20
N ILE A 19 -15.77 -11.73 9.52
CA ILE A 19 -15.64 -11.26 8.13
C ILE A 19 -16.60 -12.01 7.19
N GLU A 20 -16.84 -13.30 7.43
CA GLU A 20 -17.74 -14.11 6.61
C GLU A 20 -19.19 -13.60 6.69
N TRP A 21 -19.62 -13.17 7.87
CA TRP A 21 -20.97 -12.62 8.12
C TRP A 21 -21.11 -11.16 7.72
N ALA A 22 -20.01 -10.41 7.77
CA ALA A 22 -19.98 -8.99 7.45
C ALA A 22 -19.82 -8.68 5.95
N LYS A 23 -19.78 -9.72 5.08
CA LYS A 23 -19.67 -9.53 3.62
C LYS A 23 -20.92 -8.83 3.07
N PRO A 24 -20.78 -7.66 2.44
CA PRO A 24 -21.91 -6.99 1.82
C PRO A 24 -22.48 -7.84 0.67
N GLU A 25 -23.79 -8.02 0.64
CA GLU A 25 -24.45 -8.78 -0.43
C GLU A 25 -24.46 -8.00 -1.76
N GLN A 26 -24.68 -6.70 -1.69
CA GLN A 26 -24.76 -5.85 -2.87
C GLN A 26 -23.40 -5.29 -3.26
N ARG A 27 -23.10 -5.31 -4.56
CA ARG A 27 -21.85 -4.78 -5.12
C ARG A 27 -21.60 -3.32 -4.74
N ALA A 28 -22.63 -2.49 -4.72
CA ALA A 28 -22.52 -1.07 -4.35
C ALA A 28 -22.05 -0.82 -2.91
N GLN A 29 -22.22 -1.80 -2.03
CA GLN A 29 -21.82 -1.73 -0.61
C GLN A 29 -20.40 -2.27 -0.37
N ARG A 30 -19.78 -2.91 -1.37
CA ARG A 30 -18.48 -3.59 -1.23
C ARG A 30 -17.27 -2.66 -1.24
N GLY A 31 -17.48 -1.37 -1.25
CA GLY A 31 -16.42 -0.37 -1.25
C GLY A 31 -15.81 -0.10 -2.63
N ARG A 32 -15.07 0.99 -2.70
CA ARG A 32 -14.41 1.50 -3.92
C ARG A 32 -12.92 1.57 -3.67
N LEU A 33 -12.13 0.80 -4.44
CA LEU A 33 -10.67 0.78 -4.32
C LEU A 33 -10.04 1.67 -5.38
N GLY A 34 -9.26 2.65 -4.94
CA GLY A 34 -8.36 3.41 -5.78
C GLY A 34 -6.97 2.76 -5.81
N ILE A 35 -6.41 2.54 -6.99
CA ILE A 35 -5.06 2.01 -7.16
C ILE A 35 -4.20 3.04 -7.88
N VAL A 36 -3.00 3.30 -7.36
CA VAL A 36 -2.02 4.22 -7.95
C VAL A 36 -0.69 3.52 -8.11
N GLY A 37 -0.03 3.69 -9.24
CA GLY A 37 1.31 3.13 -9.46
C GLY A 37 1.69 3.09 -10.93
N GLY A 38 2.70 2.28 -11.26
CA GLY A 38 3.19 2.12 -12.62
C GLY A 38 4.12 3.24 -13.11
N ASN A 39 4.93 2.92 -14.08
CA ASN A 39 5.77 3.84 -14.84
C ASN A 39 5.99 3.29 -16.26
N LYS A 40 6.65 4.05 -17.14
CA LYS A 40 6.89 3.63 -18.55
C LYS A 40 7.58 2.30 -18.71
N LEU A 41 8.29 1.78 -17.69
CA LEU A 41 9.01 0.50 -17.75
C LEU A 41 8.10 -0.68 -17.36
N GLY A 42 6.98 -0.43 -16.70
CA GLY A 42 6.06 -1.49 -16.32
C GLY A 42 4.97 -1.04 -15.35
N PHE A 43 3.94 -1.87 -15.29
CA PHE A 43 2.79 -1.70 -14.40
C PHE A 43 2.22 -3.06 -13.95
N ALA A 44 3.05 -4.10 -13.97
CA ALA A 44 2.60 -5.47 -13.66
C ALA A 44 1.98 -5.59 -12.26
N GLY A 45 2.58 -4.95 -11.25
CA GLY A 45 2.04 -4.96 -9.90
C GLY A 45 0.69 -4.25 -9.79
N VAL A 46 0.47 -3.20 -10.58
CA VAL A 46 -0.83 -2.50 -10.66
C VAL A 46 -1.88 -3.38 -11.34
N ALA A 47 -1.51 -4.04 -12.45
CA ALA A 47 -2.42 -4.92 -13.18
C ALA A 47 -2.84 -6.13 -12.33
N GLU A 48 -1.89 -6.74 -11.63
CA GLU A 48 -2.16 -7.84 -10.69
C GLU A 48 -3.07 -7.39 -9.55
N ALA A 49 -2.80 -6.23 -8.95
CA ALA A 49 -3.61 -5.68 -7.88
C ALA A 49 -5.06 -5.39 -8.36
N TYR A 50 -5.21 -4.86 -9.58
CA TYR A 50 -6.53 -4.61 -10.19
C TYR A 50 -7.33 -5.92 -10.34
N GLN A 51 -6.72 -6.95 -10.94
CA GLN A 51 -7.37 -8.25 -11.14
C GLN A 51 -7.70 -8.92 -9.80
N THR A 52 -6.77 -8.87 -8.85
CA THR A 52 -6.98 -9.42 -7.51
C THR A 52 -8.12 -8.71 -6.79
N ALA A 53 -8.20 -7.39 -6.86
CA ALA A 53 -9.29 -6.63 -6.24
C ALA A 53 -10.65 -7.02 -6.80
N LEU A 54 -10.77 -7.19 -8.12
CA LEU A 54 -12.01 -7.64 -8.76
C LEU A 54 -12.37 -9.08 -8.34
N SER A 55 -11.39 -9.99 -8.34
CA SER A 55 -11.62 -11.41 -8.00
C SER A 55 -11.96 -11.62 -6.51
N THR A 56 -11.45 -10.78 -5.63
CA THR A 56 -11.75 -10.80 -4.19
C THR A 56 -13.05 -10.09 -3.83
N GLY A 57 -13.71 -9.46 -4.80
CA GLY A 57 -15.05 -8.92 -4.65
C GLY A 57 -15.12 -7.45 -4.26
N ALA A 58 -14.12 -6.64 -4.59
CA ALA A 58 -14.24 -5.18 -4.52
C ALA A 58 -15.45 -4.70 -5.35
N GLY A 59 -16.18 -3.72 -4.85
CA GLY A 59 -17.37 -3.19 -5.53
C GLY A 59 -17.01 -2.50 -6.83
N GLU A 60 -16.12 -1.52 -6.74
CA GLU A 60 -15.57 -0.80 -7.88
C GLU A 60 -14.06 -0.61 -7.69
N VAL A 61 -13.31 -0.65 -8.79
CA VAL A 61 -11.86 -0.44 -8.78
C VAL A 61 -11.52 0.58 -9.85
N ARG A 62 -10.80 1.64 -9.49
CA ARG A 62 -10.24 2.61 -10.43
C ARG A 62 -8.73 2.70 -10.27
N VAL A 63 -8.06 2.91 -11.38
CA VAL A 63 -6.60 2.95 -11.42
C VAL A 63 -6.13 4.30 -11.96
N VAL A 64 -5.15 4.92 -11.31
CA VAL A 64 -4.40 6.05 -11.88
C VAL A 64 -3.02 5.56 -12.29
N LEU A 65 -2.71 5.78 -13.57
CA LEU A 65 -1.42 5.45 -14.20
C LEU A 65 -0.82 6.68 -14.87
N PRO A 66 0.51 6.74 -15.02
CA PRO A 66 1.16 7.75 -15.86
C PRO A 66 0.68 7.64 -17.33
N ASP A 67 0.44 8.78 -17.97
CA ASP A 67 0.02 8.85 -19.38
C ASP A 67 1.04 8.25 -20.36
N ALA A 68 2.30 8.14 -19.96
CA ALA A 68 3.33 7.39 -20.67
C ALA A 68 2.93 5.93 -20.96
N LEU A 69 2.02 5.35 -20.17
CA LEU A 69 1.51 3.98 -20.33
C LEU A 69 0.28 3.87 -21.25
N LYS A 70 -0.29 4.98 -21.71
CA LYS A 70 -1.55 5.01 -22.45
C LYS A 70 -1.61 4.07 -23.65
N ARG A 71 -0.47 3.81 -24.31
CA ARG A 71 -0.37 2.90 -25.44
C ARG A 71 -0.08 1.45 -25.09
N SER A 72 0.27 1.18 -23.83
CA SER A 72 0.73 -0.15 -23.36
C SER A 72 -0.36 -0.92 -22.60
N ILE A 73 -1.46 -0.25 -22.26
CA ILE A 73 -2.53 -0.85 -21.46
C ILE A 73 -3.41 -1.73 -22.34
N THR A 74 -3.67 -2.94 -21.85
CA THR A 74 -4.57 -3.89 -22.50
C THR A 74 -6.04 -3.55 -22.19
N PRO A 75 -6.99 -3.96 -23.05
CA PRO A 75 -8.43 -3.78 -22.82
C PRO A 75 -8.98 -4.42 -21.53
N ALA A 76 -8.15 -5.25 -20.85
CA ALA A 76 -8.53 -5.91 -19.60
C ALA A 76 -8.65 -4.97 -18.39
N MET A 77 -8.14 -3.75 -18.49
CA MET A 77 -8.27 -2.71 -17.46
C MET A 77 -9.16 -1.59 -18.01
N THR A 78 -10.42 -1.55 -17.58
CA THR A 78 -11.42 -0.63 -18.13
C THR A 78 -11.49 0.72 -17.41
N ASP A 79 -11.24 0.75 -16.11
CA ASP A 79 -11.38 1.96 -15.29
C ASP A 79 -10.02 2.60 -14.97
N VAL A 80 -9.32 3.01 -16.04
CA VAL A 80 -7.99 3.64 -15.94
C VAL A 80 -8.08 5.13 -16.23
N ILE A 81 -7.56 5.91 -15.30
CA ILE A 81 -7.35 7.36 -15.43
C ILE A 81 -5.86 7.59 -15.72
N PHE A 82 -5.56 8.31 -16.78
CA PHE A 82 -4.19 8.68 -17.12
C PHE A 82 -3.87 10.06 -16.57
N ALA A 83 -2.84 10.11 -15.73
CA ALA A 83 -2.33 11.33 -15.13
C ALA A 83 -1.00 11.76 -15.79
N PRO A 84 -0.66 13.05 -15.75
CA PRO A 84 0.59 13.54 -16.34
C PRO A 84 1.82 12.78 -15.86
N SER A 85 2.70 12.41 -16.81
CA SER A 85 3.99 11.77 -16.51
C SER A 85 5.15 12.75 -16.65
N ASN A 86 6.20 12.51 -15.86
CA ASN A 86 7.48 13.20 -15.98
C ASN A 86 8.37 12.53 -17.07
N PRO A 87 9.52 13.11 -17.42
CA PRO A 87 10.41 12.53 -18.44
C PRO A 87 10.90 11.11 -18.13
N SER A 88 10.92 10.71 -16.86
CA SER A 88 11.25 9.33 -16.48
C SER A 88 10.09 8.35 -16.71
N GLY A 89 8.90 8.85 -17.08
CA GLY A 89 7.70 8.07 -17.31
C GLY A 89 6.97 7.64 -16.03
N SER A 90 7.28 8.25 -14.90
CA SER A 90 6.56 8.13 -13.63
C SER A 90 5.58 9.30 -13.47
N LEU A 91 4.74 9.30 -12.44
CA LEU A 91 3.80 10.39 -12.18
C LEU A 91 4.54 11.72 -11.96
N ALA A 92 4.15 12.77 -12.69
CA ALA A 92 4.63 14.14 -12.52
C ALA A 92 3.83 14.89 -11.47
N ARG A 93 4.30 16.06 -11.03
CA ARG A 93 3.59 16.94 -10.07
C ARG A 93 2.16 17.26 -10.49
N GLY A 94 1.91 17.44 -11.78
CA GLY A 94 0.57 17.69 -12.32
C GLY A 94 -0.44 16.59 -12.06
N ALA A 95 -0.01 15.35 -11.73
CA ALA A 95 -0.87 14.22 -11.44
C ALA A 95 -1.65 14.34 -10.12
N ILE A 96 -1.35 15.32 -9.27
CA ILE A 96 -1.99 15.46 -7.95
C ILE A 96 -3.50 15.65 -8.03
N ASN A 97 -4.01 16.26 -9.10
CA ASN A 97 -5.44 16.50 -9.27
C ASN A 97 -6.20 15.17 -9.49
N GLU A 98 -5.69 14.29 -10.36
CA GLU A 98 -6.25 12.96 -10.61
C GLU A 98 -6.16 12.08 -9.36
N LEU A 99 -5.07 12.17 -8.61
CA LEU A 99 -4.91 11.44 -7.36
C LEU A 99 -5.91 11.91 -6.29
N ARG A 100 -6.11 13.21 -6.16
CA ARG A 100 -7.12 13.78 -5.24
C ARG A 100 -8.54 13.40 -5.65
N ALA A 101 -8.86 13.43 -6.94
CA ALA A 101 -10.14 12.98 -7.44
C ALA A 101 -10.37 11.48 -7.15
N LEU A 102 -9.33 10.65 -7.37
CA LEU A 102 -9.37 9.23 -7.02
C LEU A 102 -9.56 9.02 -5.51
N SER A 103 -8.81 9.75 -4.68
CA SER A 103 -8.88 9.62 -3.21
C SER A 103 -10.26 10.02 -2.66
N SER A 104 -10.86 11.07 -3.20
CA SER A 104 -12.20 11.52 -2.80
C SER A 104 -13.30 10.55 -3.23
N TRP A 105 -13.09 9.83 -4.32
CA TRP A 105 -14.03 8.82 -4.81
C TRP A 105 -13.89 7.48 -4.06
N SER A 106 -12.68 7.10 -3.65
CA SER A 106 -12.38 5.78 -3.08
C SER A 106 -12.74 5.68 -1.60
N THR A 107 -13.07 4.48 -1.14
CA THR A 107 -13.18 4.13 0.29
C THR A 107 -11.87 3.60 0.86
N GLY A 108 -10.89 3.30 0.02
CA GLY A 108 -9.53 2.91 0.37
C GLY A 108 -8.59 3.06 -0.81
N LEU A 109 -7.32 3.36 -0.55
CA LEU A 109 -6.28 3.52 -1.54
C LEU A 109 -5.21 2.43 -1.44
N LEU A 110 -4.70 2.01 -2.59
CA LEU A 110 -3.53 1.17 -2.74
C LEU A 110 -2.47 1.91 -3.57
N LEU A 111 -1.32 2.21 -2.98
CA LEU A 111 -0.11 2.57 -3.71
C LEU A 111 0.62 1.27 -4.08
N ALA A 112 0.38 0.80 -5.30
CA ALA A 112 0.72 -0.57 -5.72
C ALA A 112 2.18 -0.75 -6.11
N GLY A 113 2.96 0.34 -6.23
CA GLY A 113 4.34 0.29 -6.68
C GLY A 113 4.47 0.29 -8.20
N ASP A 114 5.59 -0.22 -8.71
CA ASP A 114 6.08 0.00 -10.07
C ASP A 114 6.14 1.51 -10.42
N ALA A 115 6.20 2.36 -9.39
CA ALA A 115 6.14 3.82 -9.51
C ALA A 115 7.48 4.44 -9.93
N GLY A 116 8.55 3.67 -9.84
CA GLY A 116 9.91 4.12 -10.09
C GLY A 116 10.48 4.95 -8.93
N ARG A 117 11.76 5.26 -9.02
CA ARG A 117 12.48 6.05 -8.00
C ARG A 117 12.67 7.48 -8.50
N ASN A 118 11.63 8.28 -8.42
CA ASN A 118 11.66 9.65 -8.90
C ASN A 118 11.21 10.64 -7.80
N SER A 119 11.95 11.72 -7.62
CA SER A 119 11.66 12.74 -6.60
C SER A 119 10.33 13.46 -6.82
N GLU A 120 9.93 13.70 -8.08
CA GLU A 120 8.61 14.28 -8.37
C GLU A 120 7.47 13.37 -7.91
N THR A 121 7.55 12.06 -8.20
CA THR A 121 6.56 11.08 -7.74
C THR A 121 6.52 11.01 -6.22
N THR A 122 7.68 11.12 -5.56
CA THR A 122 7.77 11.22 -4.09
C THR A 122 6.97 12.41 -3.56
N ILE A 123 7.16 13.59 -4.16
CA ILE A 123 6.43 14.81 -3.76
C ILE A 123 4.92 14.62 -3.96
N VAL A 124 4.51 14.06 -5.10
CA VAL A 124 3.09 13.79 -5.38
C VAL A 124 2.48 12.84 -4.35
N TYR A 125 3.20 11.80 -3.94
CA TYR A 125 2.71 10.89 -2.89
C TYR A 125 2.66 11.57 -1.52
N SER A 126 3.65 12.38 -1.17
CA SER A 126 3.64 13.18 0.06
C SER A 126 2.45 14.15 0.09
N ASP A 127 2.21 14.87 -1.01
CA ASP A 127 1.08 15.79 -1.15
C ASP A 127 -0.29 15.06 -1.08
N LEU A 128 -0.38 13.85 -1.64
CA LEU A 128 -1.58 13.02 -1.51
C LEU A 128 -1.80 12.62 -0.05
N LEU A 129 -0.76 12.11 0.61
CA LEU A 129 -0.85 11.61 1.98
C LEU A 129 -1.13 12.71 3.01
N SER A 130 -0.71 13.94 2.75
CA SER A 130 -1.02 15.10 3.60
C SER A 130 -2.52 15.48 3.61
N THR A 131 -3.28 15.01 2.61
CA THR A 131 -4.70 15.37 2.42
C THR A 131 -5.66 14.17 2.48
N TYR A 132 -5.14 12.94 2.48
CA TYR A 132 -5.94 11.72 2.48
C TYR A 132 -5.87 11.00 3.82
N ASP A 133 -6.99 10.93 4.56
CA ASP A 133 -7.09 10.28 5.87
C ASP A 133 -7.73 8.89 5.82
N GLY A 134 -8.12 8.40 4.64
CA GLY A 134 -8.76 7.11 4.45
C GLY A 134 -7.81 5.92 4.64
N PRO A 135 -8.33 4.68 4.60
CA PRO A 135 -7.53 3.46 4.62
C PRO A 135 -6.52 3.41 3.48
N LEU A 136 -5.26 3.10 3.80
CA LEU A 136 -4.15 3.10 2.87
C LEU A 136 -3.38 1.78 2.93
N VAL A 137 -3.08 1.21 1.78
CA VAL A 137 -2.11 0.12 1.63
C VAL A 137 -0.97 0.59 0.76
N VAL A 138 0.27 0.36 1.16
CA VAL A 138 1.48 0.71 0.39
C VAL A 138 2.34 -0.53 0.18
N THR A 139 2.74 -0.78 -1.06
CA THR A 139 3.50 -1.98 -1.41
C THR A 139 4.70 -1.66 -2.31
N ARG A 140 5.63 -2.61 -2.41
CA ARG A 140 6.75 -2.61 -3.36
C ARG A 140 7.61 -1.35 -3.24
N ASP A 141 7.98 -0.73 -4.37
CA ASP A 141 8.80 0.48 -4.40
C ASP A 141 8.05 1.76 -3.98
N ALA A 142 6.72 1.75 -3.96
CA ALA A 142 5.94 2.84 -3.37
C ALA A 142 6.28 3.05 -1.88
N VAL A 143 6.64 1.98 -1.16
CA VAL A 143 7.12 2.06 0.22
C VAL A 143 8.38 2.93 0.32
N ASP A 144 9.33 2.77 -0.61
CA ASP A 144 10.57 3.56 -0.60
C ASP A 144 10.30 5.06 -0.88
N LEU A 145 9.23 5.38 -1.62
CA LEU A 145 8.83 6.76 -1.89
C LEU A 145 8.16 7.43 -0.69
N VAL A 146 7.19 6.75 -0.04
CA VAL A 146 6.48 7.32 1.11
C VAL A 146 7.34 7.35 2.38
N ARG A 147 8.33 6.48 2.49
CA ARG A 147 9.26 6.38 3.62
C ARG A 147 10.23 7.55 3.74
N ILE A 148 10.33 8.42 2.74
CA ILE A 148 11.14 9.66 2.84
C ILE A 148 10.66 10.53 4.00
N ASP A 149 9.36 10.50 4.30
CA ASP A 149 8.80 11.02 5.54
C ASP A 149 8.35 9.84 6.42
N ALA A 150 9.35 9.19 7.06
CA ALA A 150 9.14 7.97 7.82
C ALA A 150 8.21 8.19 9.02
N GLU A 151 8.29 9.34 9.66
CA GLU A 151 7.46 9.67 10.82
C GLU A 151 6.01 9.90 10.41
N ALA A 152 5.77 10.66 9.35
CA ALA A 152 4.42 10.90 8.84
C ALA A 152 3.71 9.60 8.45
N ILE A 153 4.38 8.69 7.77
CA ILE A 153 3.77 7.41 7.39
C ILE A 153 3.61 6.47 8.59
N ALA A 154 4.54 6.47 9.53
CA ALA A 154 4.50 5.59 10.71
C ALA A 154 3.41 5.99 11.70
N THR A 155 3.13 7.26 11.85
CA THR A 155 2.09 7.78 12.75
C THR A 155 0.70 7.82 12.12
N ARG A 156 0.60 7.57 10.82
CA ARG A 156 -0.66 7.61 10.08
C ARG A 156 -1.55 6.41 10.42
N PRO A 157 -2.76 6.62 10.96
CA PRO A 157 -3.69 5.53 11.29
C PRO A 157 -4.22 4.85 10.02
N ARG A 158 -4.82 3.66 10.18
CA ARG A 158 -5.44 2.87 9.10
C ARG A 158 -4.51 2.65 7.89
N THR A 159 -3.21 2.45 8.16
CA THR A 159 -2.19 2.24 7.15
C THR A 159 -1.62 0.83 7.25
N VAL A 160 -1.55 0.15 6.12
CA VAL A 160 -0.90 -1.15 5.97
C VAL A 160 0.33 -0.98 5.09
N LEU A 161 1.50 -1.32 5.61
CA LEU A 161 2.73 -1.39 4.84
C LEU A 161 3.09 -2.84 4.53
N VAL A 162 3.15 -3.19 3.26
CA VAL A 162 3.64 -4.49 2.80
C VAL A 162 5.12 -4.33 2.44
N LEU A 163 5.98 -4.80 3.32
CA LEU A 163 7.41 -4.51 3.32
C LEU A 163 8.24 -5.77 3.04
N SER A 164 9.29 -5.64 2.26
CA SER A 164 10.40 -6.59 2.35
C SER A 164 11.13 -6.39 3.68
N PHE A 165 11.84 -7.44 4.14
CA PHE A 165 12.62 -7.32 5.38
C PHE A 165 13.65 -6.17 5.33
N ALA A 166 14.26 -5.95 4.16
CA ALA A 166 15.20 -4.84 3.96
C ALA A 166 14.52 -3.46 4.08
N GLN A 167 13.28 -3.31 3.59
CA GLN A 167 12.50 -2.08 3.75
C GLN A 167 12.10 -1.87 5.22
N LEU A 168 11.74 -2.94 5.91
CA LEU A 168 11.44 -2.91 7.34
C LEU A 168 12.66 -2.45 8.17
N GLN A 169 13.85 -3.00 7.88
CA GLN A 169 15.10 -2.55 8.51
C GLN A 169 15.38 -1.06 8.29
N LYS A 170 15.12 -0.56 7.07
CA LYS A 170 15.29 0.85 6.75
C LYS A 170 14.29 1.72 7.52
N LEU A 171 13.03 1.31 7.60
CA LEU A 171 12.01 2.04 8.35
C LEU A 171 12.39 2.17 9.84
N PHE A 172 12.81 1.08 10.46
CA PHE A 172 13.26 1.10 11.85
C PHE A 172 14.44 2.06 12.07
N ARG A 173 15.40 2.07 11.15
CA ARG A 173 16.56 2.96 11.22
C ARG A 173 16.19 4.43 11.04
N GLU A 174 15.30 4.75 10.13
CA GLU A 174 14.86 6.12 9.84
C GLU A 174 14.02 6.72 10.96
N LEU A 175 13.28 5.87 11.66
CA LEU A 175 12.56 6.25 12.88
C LEU A 175 13.44 6.24 14.14
N TYR A 176 14.74 5.99 14.00
CA TYR A 176 15.66 5.84 15.14
C TYR A 176 15.13 4.85 16.19
N TYR A 177 14.41 3.82 15.75
CA TYR A 177 13.83 2.85 16.65
C TYR A 177 14.94 2.02 17.33
N PRO A 178 14.94 1.85 18.67
CA PRO A 178 16.10 1.34 19.41
C PRO A 178 16.43 -0.13 19.13
N LYS A 179 15.53 -0.87 18.45
CA LYS A 179 15.77 -2.28 18.10
C LYS A 179 16.31 -2.42 16.68
N ILE A 180 17.50 -3.00 16.55
CA ILE A 180 18.08 -3.34 15.26
C ILE A 180 17.52 -4.70 14.80
N LEU A 181 17.02 -4.75 13.57
CA LEU A 181 16.58 -5.98 12.94
C LEU A 181 17.72 -6.59 12.11
N THR A 182 17.96 -7.88 12.26
CA THR A 182 18.98 -8.62 11.49
C THR A 182 18.35 -9.79 10.76
N PHE A 183 18.88 -10.17 9.58
CA PHE A 183 18.35 -11.30 8.80
C PHE A 183 18.39 -12.66 9.53
N ASN A 184 19.35 -12.82 10.46
CA ASN A 184 19.49 -14.03 11.25
C ASN A 184 18.70 -13.99 12.57
N MET A 185 17.86 -12.98 12.76
CA MET A 185 17.06 -12.84 13.97
C MET A 185 16.04 -13.98 14.05
N PRO A 186 15.96 -14.70 15.19
CA PRO A 186 14.92 -15.68 15.40
C PRO A 186 13.51 -15.07 15.27
N LEU A 187 12.57 -15.84 14.69
CA LEU A 187 11.20 -15.38 14.47
C LEU A 187 10.54 -14.81 15.73
N MET A 188 10.78 -15.43 16.90
CA MET A 188 10.27 -14.92 18.17
C MET A 188 10.74 -13.50 18.49
N GLN A 189 12.01 -13.22 18.26
CA GLN A 189 12.57 -11.88 18.51
C GLN A 189 12.04 -10.86 17.50
N LEU A 190 11.81 -11.28 16.25
CA LEU A 190 11.20 -10.42 15.24
C LEU A 190 9.76 -10.06 15.63
N VAL A 191 8.96 -11.05 16.02
CA VAL A 191 7.56 -10.83 16.44
C VAL A 191 7.50 -9.92 17.67
N GLU A 192 8.37 -10.12 18.66
CA GLU A 192 8.46 -9.22 19.83
C GLU A 192 8.84 -7.79 19.43
N ALA A 193 9.81 -7.64 18.52
CA ALA A 193 10.22 -6.32 18.03
C ALA A 193 9.08 -5.62 17.27
N LEU A 194 8.38 -6.34 16.39
CA LEU A 194 7.24 -5.82 15.66
C LEU A 194 6.06 -5.49 16.57
N HIS A 195 5.78 -6.33 17.56
CA HIS A 195 4.72 -6.06 18.53
C HIS A 195 4.99 -4.74 19.28
N LYS A 196 6.19 -4.55 19.81
CA LYS A 196 6.58 -3.31 20.49
C LYS A 196 6.54 -2.11 19.54
N PHE A 197 6.95 -2.29 18.30
CA PHE A 197 6.90 -1.26 17.27
C PHE A 197 5.47 -0.82 16.96
N THR A 198 4.55 -1.77 16.78
CA THR A 198 3.12 -1.46 16.46
C THR A 198 2.32 -0.93 17.65
N ILE A 199 2.81 -1.08 18.88
CA ILE A 199 2.27 -0.35 20.05
C ILE A 199 2.65 1.14 19.97
N THR A 200 3.85 1.44 19.47
CA THR A 200 4.34 2.83 19.36
C THR A 200 3.76 3.53 18.14
N TYR A 201 3.65 2.81 17.01
CA TYR A 201 3.18 3.35 15.74
C TYR A 201 1.90 2.63 15.28
N PRO A 202 0.81 3.33 14.98
CA PRO A 202 -0.49 2.75 14.63
C PRO A 202 -0.53 2.15 13.20
N LEU A 203 0.50 1.41 12.84
CA LEU A 203 0.67 0.74 11.56
C LEU A 203 0.29 -0.73 11.61
N THR A 204 -0.23 -1.25 10.51
CA THR A 204 -0.22 -2.68 10.22
C THR A 204 0.95 -3.01 9.30
N ILE A 205 1.75 -3.98 9.67
CA ILE A 205 2.91 -4.43 8.90
C ILE A 205 2.68 -5.84 8.38
N ALA A 206 2.84 -6.03 7.07
CA ALA A 206 2.92 -7.34 6.43
C ALA A 206 4.33 -7.52 5.87
N THR A 207 5.02 -8.57 6.29
CA THR A 207 6.39 -8.88 5.84
C THR A 207 6.62 -10.38 5.78
N LEU A 208 7.57 -10.80 4.94
CA LEU A 208 8.09 -12.16 4.89
C LEU A 208 9.38 -12.24 5.71
N HIS A 209 9.51 -13.34 6.46
CA HIS A 209 10.68 -13.66 7.27
C HIS A 209 11.34 -14.94 6.77
#